data_448fb4683817032a568cb3933607d8e5
#
_entry.id   448fb4683817032a568cb3933607d8e5
#
_cell.length_a   1.000
_cell.length_b   1.000
_cell.length_c   1.000
_cell.angle_alpha   90.00
_cell.angle_beta   90.00
_cell.angle_gamma   90.00
#
_symmetry.space_group_name_H-M   'P 1'
#
loop_
_entity.id
_entity.type
_entity.pdbx_description
1 polymer ?
#
loop_
_entity_poly.entity_id
_entity_poly.type
_entity_poly.pdbx_seq_one_letter_code
_entity_poly.pdbx_strand_id
1 'polypeptide(L)'
;MKSFKLALLALSVAGLMSCTKLYYQVAQTKPLDQSVIKTADDNSYFYEDQFCRIEYDFWAEKGDAGFTVLNKTDQILYILKDKSFFIKNGVSHSYFEGHIWVDVATSNTMKPVQTQTQTQTIEQTIVAIAPHARAHVGSFVIDHHVIVDCDLTRKPLKNHPATLAFSTENTPVTFGNLITYRVGENGQEKMVKHMFYTSRVTNYLETDLIFNEIRNNCANVSDMKRDFVPVIRFAPRSGYFIKYAK
;
A
#
# COMPACT_ATOMS: atom_id res chain seq x y z
N MET A 1 -55.87 1.14 -20.53
CA MET A 1 -54.69 0.87 -21.39
C MET A 1 -53.45 1.71 -21.06
N LYS A 2 -53.55 2.91 -20.46
CA LYS A 2 -52.37 3.74 -20.10
C LYS A 2 -51.54 3.17 -18.89
N SER A 3 -52.20 2.56 -17.93
CA SER A 3 -51.55 1.99 -16.71
C SER A 3 -50.71 0.74 -16.98
N PHE A 4 -51.04 -0.06 -18.00
CA PHE A 4 -50.32 -1.27 -18.35
C PHE A 4 -48.98 -0.99 -19.05
N LYS A 5 -48.91 0.12 -19.80
CA LYS A 5 -47.67 0.57 -20.47
C LYS A 5 -46.65 1.10 -19.46
N LEU A 6 -47.09 1.72 -18.34
CA LEU A 6 -46.21 2.24 -17.29
C LEU A 6 -45.60 1.10 -16.48
N ALA A 7 -46.37 0.03 -16.22
CA ALA A 7 -45.85 -1.15 -15.51
C ALA A 7 -44.78 -1.91 -16.31
N LEU A 8 -44.92 -1.99 -17.64
CA LEU A 8 -43.93 -2.64 -18.49
C LEU A 8 -42.61 -1.82 -18.57
N LEU A 9 -42.70 -0.48 -18.55
CA LEU A 9 -41.52 0.38 -18.53
C LEU A 9 -40.75 0.31 -17.23
N ALA A 10 -41.45 0.17 -16.08
CA ALA A 10 -40.84 0.02 -14.77
C ALA A 10 -40.12 -1.35 -14.62
N LEU A 11 -40.65 -2.41 -15.23
CA LEU A 11 -40.01 -3.74 -15.21
C LEU A 11 -38.73 -3.79 -16.05
N SER A 12 -38.64 -2.99 -17.14
CA SER A 12 -37.43 -2.98 -17.99
C SER A 12 -36.27 -2.21 -17.38
N VAL A 13 -36.53 -1.28 -16.45
CA VAL A 13 -35.47 -0.54 -15.74
C VAL A 13 -34.88 -1.35 -14.59
N ALA A 14 -35.65 -2.24 -13.96
CA ALA A 14 -35.17 -3.10 -12.89
C ALA A 14 -34.19 -4.22 -13.38
N GLY A 15 -34.21 -4.53 -14.67
CA GLY A 15 -33.33 -5.58 -15.27
C GLY A 15 -31.89 -5.16 -15.54
N LEU A 16 -31.51 -3.88 -15.34
CA LEU A 16 -30.20 -3.36 -15.68
C LEU A 16 -29.25 -3.21 -14.48
N MET A 17 -29.60 -3.72 -13.30
CA MET A 17 -28.64 -3.89 -12.23
C MET A 17 -27.70 -5.07 -12.56
N SER A 18 -26.78 -4.81 -13.48
CA SER A 18 -25.67 -5.71 -13.73
C SER A 18 -24.89 -5.87 -12.43
N CYS A 19 -24.94 -7.05 -11.83
CA CYS A 19 -24.06 -7.40 -10.71
C CYS A 19 -22.61 -7.36 -11.19
N THR A 20 -21.95 -6.26 -11.00
CA THR A 20 -20.55 -6.08 -11.34
C THR A 20 -19.74 -7.01 -10.46
N LYS A 21 -19.15 -8.05 -11.04
CA LYS A 21 -18.25 -8.94 -10.29
C LYS A 21 -16.93 -8.21 -10.02
N LEU A 22 -16.46 -8.31 -8.79
CA LEU A 22 -15.18 -7.79 -8.36
C LEU A 22 -14.13 -8.90 -8.40
N TYR A 23 -12.94 -8.52 -8.82
CA TYR A 23 -11.78 -9.37 -8.93
C TYR A 23 -10.60 -8.72 -8.23
N TYR A 24 -9.67 -9.53 -7.79
CA TYR A 24 -8.43 -9.10 -7.16
C TYR A 24 -7.25 -9.72 -7.90
N GLN A 25 -6.30 -8.91 -8.27
CA GLN A 25 -5.01 -9.36 -8.73
C GLN A 25 -4.02 -9.24 -7.59
N VAL A 26 -3.49 -10.36 -7.12
CA VAL A 26 -2.46 -10.41 -6.09
C VAL A 26 -1.11 -10.59 -6.76
N ALA A 27 -0.22 -9.65 -6.55
CA ALA A 27 1.16 -9.68 -7.01
C ALA A 27 2.08 -10.11 -5.86
N GLN A 28 2.90 -11.13 -6.09
CA GLN A 28 3.98 -11.54 -5.19
C GLN A 28 5.29 -10.97 -5.74
N THR A 29 6.13 -10.48 -4.83
CA THR A 29 7.43 -9.92 -5.21
C THR A 29 8.58 -10.81 -4.78
N LYS A 30 9.76 -10.54 -5.32
CA LYS A 30 11.05 -11.07 -4.85
C LYS A 30 12.10 -9.99 -4.93
N PRO A 31 13.11 -10.01 -4.04
CA PRO A 31 14.25 -9.12 -4.16
C PRO A 31 15.10 -9.50 -5.37
N LEU A 32 15.65 -8.50 -6.06
CA LEU A 32 16.64 -8.73 -7.13
C LEU A 32 17.98 -9.19 -6.55
N ASP A 33 18.38 -8.63 -5.41
CA ASP A 33 19.56 -9.05 -4.66
C ASP A 33 19.15 -9.68 -3.32
N GLN A 34 19.11 -11.00 -3.29
CA GLN A 34 18.73 -11.77 -2.10
C GLN A 34 19.82 -11.78 -1.02
N SER A 35 21.07 -11.41 -1.34
CA SER A 35 22.16 -11.36 -0.36
C SER A 35 21.98 -10.21 0.64
N VAL A 36 21.26 -9.17 0.25
CA VAL A 36 21.05 -7.96 1.04
C VAL A 36 19.72 -7.96 1.78
N ILE A 37 18.68 -8.54 1.16
CA ILE A 37 17.31 -8.55 1.71
C ILE A 37 16.98 -9.94 2.26
N LYS A 38 16.56 -9.98 3.51
CA LYS A 38 16.11 -11.20 4.20
C LYS A 38 14.59 -11.19 4.32
N THR A 39 13.99 -12.38 4.40
CA THR A 39 12.56 -12.54 4.65
C THR A 39 12.32 -12.75 6.14
N ALA A 40 11.37 -12.04 6.73
CA ALA A 40 10.91 -12.25 8.10
C ALA A 40 9.85 -13.37 8.16
N ASP A 41 9.52 -13.85 9.37
CA ASP A 41 8.53 -14.93 9.59
C ASP A 41 7.13 -14.57 9.07
N ASP A 42 6.79 -13.27 9.03
CA ASP A 42 5.53 -12.74 8.51
C ASP A 42 5.53 -12.50 6.99
N ASN A 43 6.55 -13.01 6.28
CA ASN A 43 6.79 -12.79 4.86
C ASN A 43 6.98 -11.32 4.45
N SER A 44 7.38 -10.45 5.36
CA SER A 44 7.91 -9.13 5.03
C SER A 44 9.39 -9.21 4.67
N TYR A 45 9.89 -8.19 3.96
CA TYR A 45 11.33 -8.09 3.70
C TYR A 45 12.00 -7.16 4.69
N PHE A 46 13.26 -7.43 5.02
CA PHE A 46 14.08 -6.52 5.79
C PHE A 46 15.56 -6.56 5.36
N TYR A 47 16.19 -5.42 5.49
CA TYR A 47 17.64 -5.26 5.47
C TYR A 47 18.09 -4.89 6.87
N GLU A 48 19.25 -5.37 7.28
CA GLU A 48 19.80 -5.04 8.59
C GLU A 48 21.31 -4.90 8.53
N ASP A 49 21.82 -3.80 9.08
CA ASP A 49 23.22 -3.57 9.34
C ASP A 49 23.49 -3.25 10.81
N GLN A 50 24.70 -2.75 11.11
CA GLN A 50 25.06 -2.39 12.48
C GLN A 50 24.32 -1.16 13.03
N PHE A 51 23.72 -0.32 12.17
CA PHE A 51 23.12 0.96 12.53
C PHE A 51 21.60 0.93 12.53
N CYS A 52 21.01 0.24 11.58
CA CYS A 52 19.58 0.20 11.41
C CYS A 52 19.05 -1.11 10.85
N ARG A 53 17.75 -1.29 11.02
CA ARG A 53 16.97 -2.28 10.28
C ARG A 53 15.91 -1.55 9.46
N ILE A 54 15.85 -1.85 8.17
CA ILE A 54 14.88 -1.30 7.22
C ILE A 54 13.90 -2.41 6.87
N GLU A 55 12.62 -2.19 7.13
CA GLU A 55 11.54 -3.17 6.96
C GLU A 55 10.60 -2.71 5.85
N TYR A 56 10.14 -3.65 5.02
CA TYR A 56 9.22 -3.45 3.91
C TYR A 56 7.96 -4.27 4.11
N ASP A 57 6.81 -3.60 4.09
CA ASP A 57 5.50 -4.20 4.05
C ASP A 57 4.75 -3.62 2.84
N PHE A 58 4.71 -4.39 1.76
CA PHE A 58 4.09 -3.94 0.52
C PHE A 58 2.58 -4.18 0.47
N TRP A 59 2.01 -4.83 1.51
CA TRP A 59 0.63 -5.26 1.48
C TRP A 59 -0.35 -4.11 1.61
N ALA A 60 -0.72 -3.56 0.47
CA ALA A 60 -1.75 -2.54 0.32
C ALA A 60 -2.44 -2.69 -1.03
N GLU A 61 -3.59 -2.04 -1.21
CA GLU A 61 -4.17 -1.85 -2.54
C GLU A 61 -3.21 -1.01 -3.38
N LYS A 62 -2.83 -1.53 -4.57
CA LYS A 62 -1.82 -0.97 -5.46
C LYS A 62 -0.38 -1.02 -4.91
N GLY A 63 -0.19 -1.56 -3.71
CA GLY A 63 1.08 -1.68 -3.02
C GLY A 63 1.60 -0.40 -2.39
N ASP A 64 2.29 -0.52 -1.26
CA ASP A 64 3.02 0.59 -0.63
C ASP A 64 4.52 0.28 -0.65
N ALA A 65 5.30 1.09 -1.38
CA ALA A 65 6.75 0.98 -1.44
C ALA A 65 7.47 1.75 -0.33
N GLY A 66 6.74 2.35 0.61
CA GLY A 66 7.30 2.94 1.82
C GLY A 66 8.07 1.93 2.66
N PHE A 67 8.84 2.41 3.61
CA PHE A 67 9.66 1.56 4.46
C PHE A 67 9.68 2.07 5.91
N THR A 68 9.89 1.15 6.85
CA THR A 68 10.06 1.48 8.26
C THR A 68 11.51 1.29 8.65
N VAL A 69 12.10 2.28 9.32
CA VAL A 69 13.48 2.21 9.82
C VAL A 69 13.46 2.10 11.33
N LEU A 70 14.11 1.08 11.86
CA LEU A 70 14.48 0.95 13.27
C LEU A 70 15.91 1.44 13.45
N ASN A 71 16.11 2.48 14.24
CA ASN A 71 17.43 2.92 14.67
C ASN A 71 17.96 1.98 15.78
N LYS A 72 19.08 1.32 15.54
CA LYS A 72 19.72 0.38 16.49
C LYS A 72 20.80 1.04 17.35
N THR A 73 21.05 2.33 17.17
CA THR A 73 22.16 3.07 17.79
C THR A 73 21.69 3.91 18.97
N ASP A 74 22.64 4.35 19.78
CA ASP A 74 22.43 5.31 20.87
C ASP A 74 22.43 6.78 20.42
N GLN A 75 22.53 7.02 19.10
CA GLN A 75 22.50 8.35 18.49
C GLN A 75 21.27 8.53 17.61
N ILE A 76 20.94 9.78 17.28
CA ILE A 76 19.87 10.06 16.32
C ILE A 76 20.31 9.57 14.93
N LEU A 77 19.44 8.82 14.26
CA LEU A 77 19.61 8.42 12.87
C LEU A 77 18.77 9.36 12.00
N TYR A 78 19.35 9.86 10.95
CA TYR A 78 18.72 10.79 10.01
C TYR A 78 18.54 10.13 8.65
N ILE A 79 17.32 10.06 8.17
CA ILE A 79 17.00 9.68 6.77
C ILE A 79 16.95 10.96 5.95
N LEU A 80 17.74 11.04 4.89
CA LEU A 80 17.84 12.19 4.00
C LEU A 80 16.87 11.97 2.81
N LYS A 81 15.67 12.54 2.88
CA LYS A 81 14.61 12.35 1.87
C LYS A 81 14.99 12.94 0.51
N ASP A 82 15.69 14.06 0.50
CA ASP A 82 16.20 14.72 -0.71
C ASP A 82 17.27 13.92 -1.46
N LYS A 83 17.90 12.96 -0.77
CA LYS A 83 18.88 12.01 -1.31
C LYS A 83 18.38 10.57 -1.35
N SER A 84 17.09 10.37 -1.11
CA SER A 84 16.43 9.07 -1.11
C SER A 84 15.37 9.03 -2.20
N PHE A 85 15.25 7.89 -2.89
CA PHE A 85 14.41 7.77 -4.08
C PHE A 85 13.65 6.47 -4.08
N PHE A 86 12.38 6.55 -4.44
CA PHE A 86 11.62 5.42 -4.96
C PHE A 86 11.97 5.24 -6.44
N ILE A 87 12.22 4.01 -6.86
CA ILE A 87 12.58 3.68 -8.24
C ILE A 87 11.56 2.68 -8.77
N LYS A 88 10.93 2.99 -9.92
CA LYS A 88 10.00 2.09 -10.59
C LYS A 88 10.36 1.99 -12.07
N ASN A 89 10.60 0.76 -12.56
CA ASN A 89 10.95 0.49 -13.95
C ASN A 89 12.07 1.42 -14.49
N GLY A 90 13.08 1.68 -13.63
CA GLY A 90 14.20 2.55 -13.97
C GLY A 90 13.94 4.05 -13.79
N VAL A 91 12.72 4.48 -13.47
CA VAL A 91 12.40 5.89 -13.22
C VAL A 91 12.49 6.19 -11.72
N SER A 92 13.21 7.24 -11.36
CA SER A 92 13.41 7.68 -9.97
C SER A 92 12.41 8.76 -9.57
N HIS A 93 11.85 8.65 -8.35
CA HIS A 93 10.98 9.63 -7.72
C HIS A 93 11.58 9.98 -6.36
N SER A 94 11.75 11.27 -6.05
CA SER A 94 12.30 11.73 -4.78
C SER A 94 11.33 11.45 -3.63
N TYR A 95 11.84 11.09 -2.45
CA TYR A 95 11.07 11.03 -1.22
C TYR A 95 10.77 12.43 -0.65
N PHE A 96 11.45 13.45 -1.13
CA PHE A 96 11.17 14.85 -0.84
C PHE A 96 10.58 15.52 -2.07
N GLU A 97 9.33 15.95 -1.99
CA GLU A 97 8.61 16.62 -3.09
C GLU A 97 8.39 18.13 -2.83
N GLY A 98 8.77 18.61 -1.65
CA GLY A 98 8.65 20.02 -1.28
C GLY A 98 7.21 20.49 -1.05
N HIS A 99 6.33 19.59 -0.62
CA HIS A 99 4.92 19.92 -0.38
C HIS A 99 4.74 20.89 0.78
N ILE A 100 3.78 21.81 0.61
CA ILE A 100 3.28 22.69 1.67
C ILE A 100 1.79 22.35 1.85
N TRP A 101 1.42 21.83 3.02
CA TRP A 101 0.02 21.61 3.37
C TRP A 101 -0.52 22.83 4.12
N VAL A 102 -1.71 23.29 3.70
CA VAL A 102 -2.41 24.38 4.35
C VAL A 102 -3.73 23.85 4.91
N ASP A 103 -3.80 23.66 6.21
CA ASP A 103 -5.03 23.30 6.89
C ASP A 103 -5.81 24.57 7.25
N VAL A 104 -7.04 24.67 6.70
CA VAL A 104 -7.96 25.76 7.02
C VAL A 104 -9.03 25.22 7.97
N ALA A 105 -8.88 25.48 9.25
CA ALA A 105 -9.91 25.17 10.24
C ALA A 105 -10.93 26.30 10.30
N THR A 106 -12.19 26.02 9.90
CA THR A 106 -13.29 26.96 10.06
C THR A 106 -14.07 26.59 11.32
N SER A 107 -14.02 27.39 12.37
CA SER A 107 -14.84 27.21 13.56
C SER A 107 -16.20 27.89 13.35
N ASN A 108 -17.27 27.12 13.24
CA ASN A 108 -18.65 27.60 13.26
C ASN A 108 -19.07 27.85 14.72
N THR A 109 -18.69 28.99 15.29
CA THR A 109 -19.32 29.48 16.51
C THR A 109 -20.45 30.44 16.12
N MET A 110 -21.59 30.34 16.80
CA MET A 110 -22.78 31.20 16.60
C MET A 110 -22.56 32.68 16.91
N LYS A 111 -21.37 33.24 16.67
CA LYS A 111 -21.04 34.65 16.79
C LYS A 111 -20.43 35.17 15.47
N PRO A 112 -20.66 36.42 15.11
CA PRO A 112 -20.34 36.97 13.77
C PRO A 112 -18.85 37.19 13.49
N VAL A 113 -17.94 36.61 14.25
CA VAL A 113 -16.49 36.66 13.99
C VAL A 113 -16.05 35.27 13.60
N GLN A 114 -15.88 35.07 12.31
CA GLN A 114 -15.22 33.85 11.78
C GLN A 114 -13.70 33.99 11.99
N THR A 115 -13.15 33.26 12.92
CA THR A 115 -11.70 33.17 13.07
C THR A 115 -11.23 32.01 12.19
N GLN A 116 -10.55 32.29 11.11
CA GLN A 116 -9.86 31.32 10.30
C GLN A 116 -8.44 31.14 10.84
N THR A 117 -8.13 29.95 11.33
CA THR A 117 -6.78 29.57 11.69
C THR A 117 -6.18 28.80 10.52
N GLN A 118 -5.14 29.33 9.89
CA GLN A 118 -4.36 28.64 8.87
C GLN A 118 -3.11 28.07 9.52
N THR A 119 -2.94 26.75 9.44
CA THR A 119 -1.71 26.09 9.84
C THR A 119 -0.99 25.62 8.57
N GLN A 120 0.22 26.10 8.36
CA GLN A 120 1.08 25.65 7.27
C GLN A 120 2.04 24.59 7.80
N THR A 121 2.01 23.39 7.20
CA THR A 121 2.99 22.35 7.47
C THR A 121 3.90 22.22 6.25
N ILE A 122 5.20 22.45 6.45
CA ILE A 122 6.22 22.32 5.40
C ILE A 122 6.81 20.91 5.49
N GLU A 123 6.92 20.24 4.35
CA GLU A 123 7.57 18.95 4.28
C GLU A 123 9.03 19.06 4.75
N GLN A 124 9.44 18.13 5.64
CA GLN A 124 10.81 18.09 6.13
C GLN A 124 11.67 17.23 5.17
N THR A 125 12.86 17.75 4.84
CA THR A 125 13.88 17.04 4.02
C THR A 125 14.52 15.89 4.76
N ILE A 126 14.43 15.87 6.08
CA ILE A 126 15.08 14.90 6.97
C ILE A 126 14.05 14.30 7.91
N VAL A 127 14.08 12.98 8.06
CA VAL A 127 13.37 12.25 9.12
C VAL A 127 14.39 11.89 10.19
N ALA A 128 14.28 12.50 11.38
CA ALA A 128 15.10 12.19 12.54
C ALA A 128 14.47 11.06 13.35
N ILE A 129 15.23 10.00 13.61
CA ILE A 129 14.78 8.81 14.35
C ILE A 129 15.59 8.74 15.65
N ALA A 130 14.91 8.86 16.79
CA ALA A 130 15.54 8.77 18.10
C ALA A 130 16.23 7.42 18.30
N PRO A 131 17.20 7.31 19.24
CA PRO A 131 17.81 6.05 19.61
C PRO A 131 16.77 4.97 19.89
N HIS A 132 16.98 3.76 19.34
CA HIS A 132 16.12 2.57 19.51
C HIS A 132 14.65 2.76 19.12
N ALA A 133 14.32 3.84 18.42
CA ALA A 133 12.97 4.15 17.92
C ALA A 133 12.78 3.72 16.46
N ARG A 134 11.52 3.71 16.02
CA ARG A 134 11.12 3.42 14.64
C ARG A 134 10.45 4.64 14.01
N ALA A 135 10.65 4.81 12.70
CA ALA A 135 9.88 5.75 11.90
C ALA A 135 9.53 5.13 10.55
N HIS A 136 8.33 5.42 10.07
CA HIS A 136 7.91 5.11 8.72
C HIS A 136 8.30 6.25 7.79
N VAL A 137 8.82 5.93 6.61
CA VAL A 137 9.30 6.92 5.64
C VAL A 137 8.63 6.67 4.29
N GLY A 138 7.92 7.68 3.82
CA GLY A 138 7.30 7.72 2.51
C GLY A 138 6.10 6.80 2.37
N SER A 139 5.42 6.96 1.26
CA SER A 139 4.39 6.07 0.75
C SER A 139 4.33 6.29 -0.74
N PHE A 140 4.77 5.31 -1.53
CA PHE A 140 4.67 5.32 -2.98
C PHE A 140 3.87 4.12 -3.45
N VAL A 141 2.94 4.37 -4.36
CA VAL A 141 2.17 3.30 -5.00
C VAL A 141 3.08 2.50 -5.93
N ILE A 142 3.12 1.17 -5.70
CA ILE A 142 3.95 0.28 -6.53
C ILE A 142 3.38 0.19 -7.93
N ASP A 143 2.08 -0.10 -8.09
CA ASP A 143 1.46 -0.13 -9.41
C ASP A 143 -0.02 0.26 -9.37
N HIS A 144 -0.43 1.08 -10.34
CA HIS A 144 -1.82 1.53 -10.49
C HIS A 144 -2.64 0.60 -11.39
N HIS A 145 -1.99 -0.26 -12.17
CA HIS A 145 -2.62 -0.97 -13.26
C HIS A 145 -2.63 -2.48 -13.04
N VAL A 146 -3.72 -3.10 -13.41
CA VAL A 146 -3.82 -4.55 -13.51
C VAL A 146 -2.86 -5.04 -14.58
N ILE A 147 -2.00 -5.97 -14.24
CA ILE A 147 -1.11 -6.63 -15.19
C ILE A 147 -1.96 -7.49 -16.12
N VAL A 148 -1.82 -7.25 -17.42
CA VAL A 148 -2.56 -7.95 -18.48
C VAL A 148 -1.58 -8.77 -19.29
N ASP A 149 -1.87 -10.05 -19.43
CA ASP A 149 -1.10 -11.00 -20.22
C ASP A 149 -2.06 -11.94 -20.93
N CYS A 150 -1.68 -12.45 -22.11
CA CYS A 150 -2.50 -13.39 -22.89
C CYS A 150 -2.72 -14.71 -22.17
N ASP A 151 -1.75 -15.13 -21.36
CA ASP A 151 -1.78 -16.40 -20.61
C ASP A 151 -2.44 -16.24 -19.23
N LEU A 152 -2.88 -15.02 -18.87
CA LEU A 152 -3.49 -14.70 -17.59
C LEU A 152 -4.97 -14.34 -17.73
N THR A 153 -5.86 -15.28 -17.44
CA THR A 153 -7.31 -15.03 -17.46
C THR A 153 -7.71 -13.95 -16.46
N ARG A 154 -8.31 -12.87 -16.95
CA ARG A 154 -8.78 -11.73 -16.14
C ARG A 154 -10.08 -12.01 -15.37
N LYS A 155 -10.79 -13.07 -15.71
CA LYS A 155 -12.07 -13.48 -15.10
C LYS A 155 -11.97 -14.92 -14.64
N PRO A 156 -11.20 -15.22 -13.59
CA PRO A 156 -11.14 -16.57 -13.07
C PRO A 156 -12.52 -17.02 -12.56
N LEU A 157 -12.76 -18.30 -12.64
CA LEU A 157 -13.95 -18.91 -12.06
C LEU A 157 -13.74 -19.12 -10.56
N LYS A 158 -14.84 -19.28 -9.83
CA LYS A 158 -14.82 -19.58 -8.39
C LYS A 158 -13.96 -20.84 -8.13
N ASN A 159 -13.08 -20.76 -7.14
CA ASN A 159 -12.09 -21.79 -6.76
C ASN A 159 -11.07 -22.16 -7.85
N HIS A 160 -10.98 -21.36 -8.93
CA HIS A 160 -10.02 -21.57 -10.03
C HIS A 160 -9.27 -20.27 -10.31
N PRO A 161 -8.36 -19.84 -9.42
CA PRO A 161 -7.55 -18.64 -9.65
C PRO A 161 -6.61 -18.85 -10.85
N ALA A 162 -6.39 -17.78 -11.61
CA ALA A 162 -5.45 -17.80 -12.73
C ALA A 162 -4.12 -17.20 -12.29
N THR A 163 -3.02 -17.91 -12.54
CA THR A 163 -1.68 -17.52 -12.07
C THR A 163 -0.70 -17.49 -13.23
N LEU A 164 0.16 -16.46 -13.24
CA LEU A 164 1.30 -16.31 -14.13
C LEU A 164 2.55 -15.97 -13.33
N ALA A 165 3.66 -16.63 -13.64
CA ALA A 165 4.95 -16.39 -13.00
C ALA A 165 5.90 -15.65 -13.95
N PHE A 166 6.77 -14.81 -13.36
CA PHE A 166 7.75 -14.01 -14.09
C PHE A 166 9.17 -14.26 -13.55
N SER A 167 10.14 -14.14 -14.44
CA SER A 167 11.57 -14.04 -14.11
C SER A 167 11.98 -12.57 -14.00
N THR A 168 13.24 -12.33 -13.65
CA THR A 168 13.82 -10.99 -13.65
C THR A 168 13.90 -10.35 -15.05
N GLU A 169 13.87 -11.15 -16.11
CA GLU A 169 14.00 -10.71 -17.50
C GLU A 169 12.67 -10.28 -18.12
N ASN A 170 11.56 -10.91 -17.69
CA ASN A 170 10.25 -10.69 -18.28
C ASN A 170 9.21 -10.11 -17.28
N THR A 171 9.66 -9.68 -16.10
CA THR A 171 8.76 -9.07 -15.12
C THR A 171 8.17 -7.76 -15.63
N PRO A 172 6.84 -7.55 -15.47
CA PRO A 172 6.21 -6.30 -15.87
C PRO A 172 6.54 -5.12 -14.95
N VAL A 173 6.92 -5.39 -13.69
CA VAL A 173 7.16 -4.36 -12.69
C VAL A 173 8.45 -4.67 -11.91
N THR A 174 9.40 -3.74 -12.00
CA THR A 174 10.52 -3.65 -11.07
C THR A 174 10.38 -2.37 -10.24
N PHE A 175 10.66 -2.45 -8.95
CA PHE A 175 10.60 -1.29 -8.07
C PHE A 175 11.55 -1.46 -6.89
N GLY A 176 11.75 -0.37 -6.14
CA GLY A 176 12.59 -0.42 -4.95
C GLY A 176 12.98 0.96 -4.46
N ASN A 177 13.89 0.98 -3.51
CA ASN A 177 14.29 2.18 -2.80
C ASN A 177 15.79 2.35 -2.80
N LEU A 178 16.23 3.58 -3.08
CA LEU A 178 17.57 4.07 -2.78
C LEU A 178 17.43 4.94 -1.53
N ILE A 179 18.02 4.52 -0.42
CA ILE A 179 17.86 5.16 0.89
C ILE A 179 19.20 5.70 1.34
N THR A 180 19.24 6.99 1.65
CA THR A 180 20.43 7.65 2.19
C THR A 180 20.17 8.01 3.65
N TYR A 181 21.08 7.60 4.54
CA TYR A 181 21.00 7.87 5.96
C TYR A 181 22.36 8.19 6.57
N ARG A 182 22.35 8.79 7.76
CA ARG A 182 23.54 9.03 8.60
C ARG A 182 23.20 8.87 10.07
N VAL A 183 24.21 8.54 10.88
CA VAL A 183 24.10 8.45 12.35
C VAL A 183 24.80 9.65 12.98
N GLY A 184 24.07 10.41 13.80
CA GLY A 184 24.56 11.67 14.37
C GLY A 184 24.57 12.81 13.34
N GLU A 185 24.71 14.06 13.82
CA GLU A 185 24.66 15.25 12.98
C GLU A 185 25.79 15.31 11.94
N ASN A 186 26.98 14.91 12.34
CA ASN A 186 28.21 14.93 11.51
C ASN A 186 28.62 13.55 11.02
N GLY A 187 27.71 12.57 11.10
CA GLY A 187 28.01 11.20 10.65
C GLY A 187 28.18 11.13 9.13
N GLN A 188 28.98 10.15 8.69
CA GLN A 188 29.15 9.87 7.26
C GLN A 188 27.83 9.38 6.68
N GLU A 189 27.43 9.91 5.52
CA GLU A 189 26.29 9.44 4.76
C GLU A 189 26.54 8.04 4.22
N LYS A 190 25.52 7.20 4.38
CA LYS A 190 25.47 5.83 3.84
C LYS A 190 24.31 5.72 2.90
N MET A 191 24.49 4.94 1.86
CA MET A 191 23.50 4.71 0.83
C MET A 191 23.29 3.21 0.67
N VAL A 192 22.02 2.78 0.71
CA VAL A 192 21.62 1.39 0.45
C VAL A 192 20.57 1.37 -0.65
N LYS A 193 20.63 0.38 -1.52
CA LYS A 193 19.70 0.22 -2.63
C LYS A 193 19.07 -1.16 -2.56
N HIS A 194 17.75 -1.20 -2.46
CA HIS A 194 16.97 -2.42 -2.40
C HIS A 194 15.99 -2.45 -3.56
N MET A 195 16.12 -3.43 -4.44
CA MET A 195 15.28 -3.57 -5.62
C MET A 195 14.51 -4.88 -5.57
N PHE A 196 13.27 -4.84 -6.06
CA PHE A 196 12.34 -5.94 -6.11
C PHE A 196 11.73 -6.06 -7.50
N TYR A 197 11.17 -7.23 -7.79
CA TYR A 197 10.42 -7.45 -9.01
C TYR A 197 9.15 -8.26 -8.72
N THR A 198 8.12 -8.09 -9.53
CA THR A 198 6.92 -8.92 -9.47
C THR A 198 7.24 -10.30 -10.03
N SER A 199 7.28 -11.30 -9.16
CA SER A 199 7.66 -12.67 -9.52
C SER A 199 6.47 -13.54 -9.90
N ARG A 200 5.27 -13.17 -9.48
CA ARG A 200 4.03 -13.91 -9.74
C ARG A 200 2.83 -13.00 -9.60
N VAL A 201 1.85 -13.22 -10.43
CA VAL A 201 0.55 -12.56 -10.35
C VAL A 201 -0.54 -13.63 -10.36
N THR A 202 -1.53 -13.48 -9.49
CA THR A 202 -2.69 -14.37 -9.43
C THR A 202 -3.97 -13.56 -9.40
N ASN A 203 -4.87 -13.84 -10.34
CA ASN A 203 -6.21 -13.26 -10.37
C ASN A 203 -7.19 -14.14 -9.60
N TYR A 204 -7.94 -13.53 -8.70
CA TYR A 204 -8.96 -14.16 -7.87
C TYR A 204 -10.33 -13.53 -8.11
N LEU A 205 -11.37 -14.34 -8.01
CA LEU A 205 -12.71 -13.82 -7.76
C LEU A 205 -12.75 -13.33 -6.31
N GLU A 206 -13.43 -12.21 -6.04
CA GLU A 206 -13.53 -11.62 -4.69
C GLU A 206 -13.92 -12.65 -3.62
N THR A 207 -14.91 -13.49 -3.91
CA THR A 207 -15.42 -14.53 -2.98
C THR A 207 -14.40 -15.61 -2.61
N ASP A 208 -13.32 -15.75 -3.42
CA ASP A 208 -12.26 -16.71 -3.13
C ASP A 208 -11.17 -16.12 -2.22
N LEU A 209 -11.04 -14.81 -2.23
CA LEU A 209 -10.01 -14.09 -1.49
C LEU A 209 -10.51 -13.46 -0.19
N ILE A 210 -11.73 -12.90 -0.20
CA ILE A 210 -12.32 -12.20 0.95
C ILE A 210 -13.31 -13.12 1.68
N PHE A 211 -13.19 -13.16 2.99
CA PHE A 211 -14.18 -13.75 3.88
C PHE A 211 -14.56 -12.77 4.98
N ASN A 212 -15.74 -12.95 5.54
CA ASN A 212 -16.19 -12.13 6.66
C ASN A 212 -15.76 -12.76 7.98
N GLU A 213 -14.94 -12.06 8.73
CA GLU A 213 -14.60 -12.42 10.11
C GLU A 213 -15.64 -11.80 11.06
N ILE A 214 -16.10 -12.58 12.02
CA ILE A 214 -16.98 -12.07 13.06
C ILE A 214 -16.12 -11.49 14.16
N ARG A 215 -16.14 -10.18 14.32
CA ARG A 215 -15.52 -9.49 15.45
C ARG A 215 -16.55 -9.15 16.50
N ASN A 216 -16.33 -9.62 17.71
CA ASN A 216 -17.13 -9.22 18.86
C ASN A 216 -16.67 -7.82 19.29
N ASN A 217 -17.51 -6.81 19.08
CA ASN A 217 -17.24 -5.48 19.56
C ASN A 217 -17.59 -5.40 21.06
N CYS A 218 -16.60 -5.49 21.93
CA CYS A 218 -16.75 -5.45 23.38
C CYS A 218 -17.01 -4.04 23.94
N ALA A 219 -17.22 -3.03 23.09
CA ALA A 219 -17.34 -1.65 23.52
C ALA A 219 -18.64 -1.34 24.32
N ASN A 220 -19.69 -2.19 24.25
CA ASN A 220 -20.89 -2.05 25.06
C ASN A 220 -21.48 -3.43 25.41
N VAL A 221 -21.49 -3.76 26.69
CA VAL A 221 -21.95 -5.04 27.23
C VAL A 221 -23.48 -5.27 26.99
N SER A 222 -24.26 -4.24 26.64
CA SER A 222 -25.68 -4.33 26.39
C SER A 222 -26.12 -4.64 24.96
N ASP A 223 -25.26 -4.39 23.97
CA ASP A 223 -25.56 -4.65 22.56
C ASP A 223 -24.38 -5.38 21.89
N MET A 224 -24.37 -6.72 21.97
CA MET A 224 -23.46 -7.56 21.19
C MET A 224 -23.84 -7.45 19.71
N LYS A 225 -23.43 -6.37 19.04
CA LYS A 225 -23.43 -6.30 17.58
C LYS A 225 -22.24 -7.10 17.07
N ARG A 226 -22.54 -8.17 16.35
CA ARG A 226 -21.54 -8.92 15.60
C ARG A 226 -21.22 -8.12 14.35
N ASP A 227 -20.07 -7.48 14.31
CA ASP A 227 -19.61 -6.79 13.13
C ASP A 227 -18.94 -7.81 12.20
N PHE A 228 -19.44 -7.88 10.96
CA PHE A 228 -18.83 -8.66 9.90
C PHE A 228 -17.76 -7.80 9.23
N VAL A 229 -16.48 -8.09 9.50
CA VAL A 229 -15.37 -7.38 8.90
C VAL A 229 -14.82 -8.20 7.73
N PRO A 230 -14.80 -7.66 6.52
CA PRO A 230 -14.18 -8.35 5.38
C PRO A 230 -12.66 -8.46 5.61
N VAL A 231 -12.13 -9.67 5.55
CA VAL A 231 -10.71 -9.97 5.74
C VAL A 231 -10.20 -10.74 4.53
N ILE A 232 -9.00 -10.42 4.09
CA ILE A 232 -8.32 -11.17 3.03
C ILE A 232 -7.71 -12.44 3.63
N ARG A 233 -7.99 -13.61 3.02
CA ARG A 233 -7.56 -14.94 3.51
C ARG A 233 -6.07 -15.08 3.71
N PHE A 234 -5.29 -14.40 2.88
CA PHE A 234 -3.84 -14.37 2.98
C PHE A 234 -3.34 -13.01 2.51
N ALA A 235 -2.46 -12.44 3.29
CA ALA A 235 -1.91 -11.11 3.08
C ALA A 235 -0.38 -11.20 3.15
N PRO A 236 0.30 -11.69 2.08
CA PRO A 236 1.75 -11.77 2.10
C PRO A 236 2.32 -10.36 2.08
N ARG A 237 3.00 -9.96 3.16
CA ARG A 237 3.62 -8.63 3.28
C ARG A 237 4.69 -8.35 2.21
N SER A 238 5.18 -9.40 1.59
CA SER A 238 6.05 -9.33 0.41
C SER A 238 5.30 -9.16 -0.91
N GLY A 239 4.01 -8.84 -0.88
CA GLY A 239 3.18 -8.69 -2.07
C GLY A 239 2.21 -7.52 -1.95
N TYR A 240 1.44 -7.27 -2.99
CA TYR A 240 0.40 -6.25 -3.03
C TYR A 240 -0.80 -6.74 -3.85
N PHE A 241 -1.90 -5.99 -3.82
CA PHE A 241 -3.07 -6.35 -4.61
C PHE A 241 -3.65 -5.15 -5.36
N ILE A 242 -4.34 -5.46 -6.46
CA ILE A 242 -5.10 -4.49 -7.24
C ILE A 242 -6.53 -5.01 -7.36
N LYS A 243 -7.49 -4.19 -6.98
CA LYS A 243 -8.91 -4.46 -7.13
C LYS A 243 -9.40 -3.96 -8.48
N TYR A 244 -10.17 -4.77 -9.19
CA TYR A 244 -10.74 -4.38 -10.47
C TYR A 244 -12.12 -4.97 -10.69
N ALA A 245 -12.92 -4.26 -11.48
CA ALA A 245 -14.26 -4.67 -11.88
C ALA A 245 -14.31 -4.88 -13.41
N LYS A 246 -15.25 -5.71 -13.83
CA LYS A 246 -15.58 -5.83 -15.25
C LYS A 246 -17.05 -6.17 -15.44
#